data_14658606f40a08fd8a158629acb8659f
#
_entry.id   14658606f40a08fd8a158629acb8659f
#
_cell.length_a   1.000
_cell.length_b   1.000
_cell.length_c   1.000
_cell.angle_alpha   90.00
_cell.angle_beta   90.00
_cell.angle_gamma   90.00
#
_symmetry.space_group_name_H-M   'P 1'
#
loop_
_entity.id
_entity.type
_entity.pdbx_description
1 polymer ?
#
loop_
_entity_poly.entity_id
_entity_poly.type
_entity_poly.pdbx_seq_one_letter_code
_entity_poly.pdbx_strand_id
1 'polypeptide(L)'
;MSNGTLPNTRFYAHEHDHGQDAPSDLTLRVKALESLLVEKGLVDPAALDAIVDTYEHKIGPRNGTRVVAKAWSDPAYKARLLRDATAAIAELGYMGRQGEHMVAVENTPRVHNLVVCTLCSCYPVPILGLPPVWYKSAPYRSRAVREPRSVLQEVGVTLPEEVEVRVWDSTAEVRYLVLPERPVGTDGMTEEQLAALVTRDSMIGMALVAAPGPGAKR
;
A
#
# COMPACT_ATOMS: atom_id res chain seq x y z
N MET A 1 11.79 14.45 35.19
CA MET A 1 12.13 15.12 33.92
C MET A 1 12.68 14.03 33.02
N SER A 2 11.83 13.40 32.23
CA SER A 2 12.17 12.27 31.37
C SER A 2 12.03 12.77 29.92
N ASN A 3 13.16 12.96 29.24
CA ASN A 3 13.22 13.27 27.83
C ASN A 3 12.73 12.07 27.04
N GLY A 4 11.50 12.13 26.54
CA GLY A 4 10.97 11.19 25.55
C GLY A 4 11.63 11.45 24.20
N THR A 5 12.67 10.72 23.89
CA THR A 5 13.25 10.66 22.54
C THR A 5 12.24 9.93 21.64
N LEU A 6 11.65 10.66 20.69
CA LEU A 6 10.82 10.07 19.65
C LEU A 6 11.62 9.02 18.88
N PRO A 7 11.01 7.86 18.52
CA PRO A 7 11.71 6.84 17.75
C PRO A 7 12.15 7.41 16.40
N ASN A 8 13.40 7.15 16.06
CA ASN A 8 14.07 7.57 14.85
C ASN A 8 13.39 6.94 13.61
N THR A 9 12.51 7.68 12.97
CA THR A 9 11.73 7.29 11.78
C THR A 9 12.63 7.23 10.53
N ARG A 10 13.63 6.36 10.52
CA ARG A 10 14.57 6.18 9.39
C ARG A 10 13.90 5.83 8.06
N PHE A 11 12.62 5.41 8.08
CA PHE A 11 11.90 5.01 6.88
C PHE A 11 10.96 6.09 6.32
N TYR A 12 10.57 7.09 7.12
CA TYR A 12 9.55 8.09 6.76
C TYR A 12 10.10 9.48 6.43
N ALA A 13 11.41 9.61 6.22
CA ALA A 13 11.98 10.88 5.82
C ALA A 13 11.49 11.26 4.40
N HIS A 14 10.70 12.33 4.37
CA HIS A 14 10.23 13.11 3.21
C HIS A 14 8.97 12.63 2.47
N GLU A 15 7.81 12.76 3.11
CA GLU A 15 6.65 13.27 2.39
C GLU A 15 6.77 14.81 2.41
N HIS A 16 7.12 15.41 1.27
CA HIS A 16 7.16 16.86 1.15
C HIS A 16 5.73 17.40 1.16
N ASP A 17 5.46 18.26 2.13
CA ASP A 17 4.35 19.21 2.12
C ASP A 17 4.44 20.05 0.84
N HIS A 18 3.44 19.94 -0.03
CA HIS A 18 3.33 20.72 -1.27
C HIS A 18 2.80 22.12 -0.95
N GLY A 19 3.54 22.88 -0.16
CA GLY A 19 3.46 24.35 -0.15
C GLY A 19 3.86 24.89 -1.52
N GLN A 20 3.40 26.10 -1.90
CA GLN A 20 3.65 26.78 -3.18
C GLN A 20 5.14 27.16 -3.38
N ASP A 21 6.06 26.21 -3.20
CA ASP A 21 7.48 26.40 -3.47
C ASP A 21 7.77 26.28 -4.97
N ALA A 22 8.73 27.06 -5.45
CA ALA A 22 9.18 26.97 -6.84
C ALA A 22 9.55 25.53 -7.21
N PRO A 23 9.20 25.06 -8.44
CA PRO A 23 9.51 23.69 -8.85
C PRO A 23 10.99 23.35 -8.66
N SER A 24 11.29 22.16 -8.14
CA SER A 24 12.66 21.73 -7.98
C SER A 24 13.40 21.70 -9.32
N ASP A 25 14.72 21.80 -9.29
CA ASP A 25 15.57 21.68 -10.49
C ASP A 25 15.29 20.36 -11.25
N LEU A 26 15.06 19.27 -10.52
CA LEU A 26 14.70 17.98 -11.13
C LEU A 26 13.34 18.07 -11.85
N THR A 27 12.34 18.70 -11.24
CA THR A 27 11.02 18.92 -11.86
C THR A 27 11.14 19.74 -13.15
N LEU A 28 11.94 20.80 -13.13
CA LEU A 28 12.18 21.64 -14.31
C LEU A 28 12.88 20.87 -15.42
N ARG A 29 13.87 20.02 -15.11
CA ARG A 29 14.56 19.17 -16.09
C ARG A 29 13.61 18.15 -16.72
N VAL A 30 12.74 17.51 -15.92
CA VAL A 30 11.73 16.57 -16.44
C VAL A 30 10.79 17.27 -17.40
N LYS A 31 10.26 18.44 -17.03
CA LYS A 31 9.38 19.25 -17.91
C LYS A 31 10.08 19.69 -19.20
N ALA A 32 11.37 20.08 -19.13
CA ALA A 32 12.13 20.44 -20.31
C ALA A 32 12.34 19.26 -21.25
N LEU A 33 12.61 18.07 -20.73
CA LEU A 33 12.72 16.83 -21.52
C LEU A 33 11.39 16.46 -22.16
N GLU A 34 10.29 16.54 -21.42
CA GLU A 34 8.93 16.31 -21.95
C GLU A 34 8.64 17.27 -23.13
N SER A 35 8.87 18.58 -22.94
CA SER A 35 8.66 19.57 -23.98
C SER A 35 9.46 19.28 -25.24
N LEU A 36 10.72 18.89 -25.10
CA LEU A 36 11.57 18.54 -26.24
C LEU A 36 11.10 17.27 -26.98
N LEU A 37 10.62 16.26 -26.25
CA LEU A 37 10.10 15.02 -26.82
C LEU A 37 8.79 15.27 -27.59
N VAL A 38 7.92 16.12 -27.05
CA VAL A 38 6.68 16.56 -27.73
C VAL A 38 7.01 17.38 -28.99
N GLU A 39 7.92 18.36 -28.90
CA GLU A 39 8.34 19.18 -30.04
C GLU A 39 8.92 18.33 -31.18
N LYS A 40 9.66 17.27 -30.84
CA LYS A 40 10.22 16.32 -31.79
C LYS A 40 9.20 15.31 -32.32
N GLY A 41 7.97 15.32 -31.86
CA GLY A 41 6.93 14.36 -32.26
C GLY A 41 7.19 12.92 -31.77
N LEU A 42 8.03 12.74 -30.75
CA LEU A 42 8.38 11.44 -30.19
C LEU A 42 7.39 10.98 -29.10
N VAL A 43 6.66 11.93 -28.52
CA VAL A 43 5.65 11.70 -27.47
C VAL A 43 4.40 12.47 -27.81
N ASP A 44 3.24 11.82 -27.71
CA ASP A 44 1.93 12.44 -27.81
C ASP A 44 1.52 13.01 -26.44
N PRO A 45 1.27 14.31 -26.29
CA PRO A 45 0.80 14.93 -25.05
C PRO A 45 -0.46 14.27 -24.50
N ALA A 46 -1.42 13.91 -25.36
CA ALA A 46 -2.66 13.27 -24.92
C ALA A 46 -2.42 11.89 -24.31
N ALA A 47 -1.41 11.16 -24.78
CA ALA A 47 -1.01 9.89 -24.17
C ALA A 47 -0.38 10.09 -22.78
N LEU A 48 0.40 11.17 -22.58
CA LEU A 48 0.94 11.52 -21.26
C LEU A 48 -0.18 11.92 -20.30
N ASP A 49 -1.09 12.77 -20.72
CA ASP A 49 -2.23 13.20 -19.91
C ASP A 49 -3.10 12.00 -19.49
N ALA A 50 -3.32 11.03 -20.39
CA ALA A 50 -4.04 9.80 -20.06
C ALA A 50 -3.32 8.92 -19.04
N ILE A 51 -1.98 8.89 -19.06
CA ILE A 51 -1.18 8.19 -18.06
C ILE A 51 -1.28 8.90 -16.71
N VAL A 52 -1.11 10.22 -16.70
CA VAL A 52 -1.23 11.04 -15.46
C VAL A 52 -2.61 10.86 -14.85
N ASP A 53 -3.70 11.03 -15.62
CA ASP A 53 -5.08 10.81 -15.17
C ASP A 53 -5.27 9.41 -14.56
N THR A 54 -4.65 8.40 -15.17
CA THR A 54 -4.72 7.04 -14.65
C THR A 54 -4.08 6.92 -13.28
N TYR A 55 -2.87 7.46 -13.09
CA TYR A 55 -2.16 7.38 -11.82
C TYR A 55 -2.75 8.28 -10.74
N GLU A 56 -3.35 9.41 -11.10
CA GLU A 56 -3.98 10.34 -10.15
C GLU A 56 -5.38 9.89 -9.73
N HIS A 57 -6.18 9.31 -10.64
CA HIS A 57 -7.61 9.10 -10.42
C HIS A 57 -8.08 7.65 -10.44
N LYS A 58 -7.38 6.75 -11.16
CA LYS A 58 -7.86 5.37 -11.38
C LYS A 58 -7.08 4.32 -10.60
N ILE A 59 -5.86 4.64 -10.15
CA ILE A 59 -4.97 3.76 -9.41
C ILE A 59 -4.75 4.33 -8.01
N GLY A 60 -4.59 3.47 -7.01
CA GLY A 60 -4.17 3.94 -5.71
C GLY A 60 -4.77 3.21 -4.51
N PRO A 61 -4.37 3.59 -3.30
CA PRO A 61 -4.76 2.93 -2.06
C PRO A 61 -6.26 2.85 -1.86
N ARG A 62 -7.03 3.81 -2.40
CA ARG A 62 -8.49 3.81 -2.36
C ARG A 62 -9.11 2.56 -3.00
N ASN A 63 -8.49 2.01 -4.04
CA ASN A 63 -8.95 0.76 -4.64
C ASN A 63 -8.72 -0.43 -3.69
N GLY A 64 -7.52 -0.51 -3.10
CA GLY A 64 -7.18 -1.53 -2.11
C GLY A 64 -8.06 -1.47 -0.87
N THR A 65 -8.36 -0.27 -0.34
CA THR A 65 -9.23 -0.13 0.82
C THR A 65 -10.64 -0.66 0.55
N ARG A 66 -11.17 -0.48 -0.66
CA ARG A 66 -12.45 -1.05 -1.10
C ARG A 66 -12.42 -2.57 -1.22
N VAL A 67 -11.31 -3.13 -1.75
CA VAL A 67 -11.10 -4.60 -1.79
C VAL A 67 -11.14 -5.17 -0.38
N VAL A 68 -10.43 -4.56 0.57
CA VAL A 68 -10.40 -5.00 1.97
C VAL A 68 -11.77 -4.86 2.63
N ALA A 69 -12.42 -3.71 2.50
CA ALA A 69 -13.73 -3.47 3.08
C ALA A 69 -14.78 -4.46 2.58
N LYS A 70 -14.77 -4.74 1.26
CA LYS A 70 -15.64 -5.76 0.69
C LYS A 70 -15.34 -7.16 1.22
N ALA A 71 -14.07 -7.52 1.37
CA ALA A 71 -13.71 -8.81 1.96
C ALA A 71 -14.13 -8.94 3.44
N TRP A 72 -14.19 -7.83 4.18
CA TRP A 72 -14.67 -7.81 5.56
C TRP A 72 -16.19 -7.89 5.67
N SER A 73 -16.94 -7.39 4.68
CA SER A 73 -18.41 -7.35 4.69
C SER A 73 -19.05 -8.53 3.96
N ASP A 74 -18.36 -9.13 2.99
CA ASP A 74 -18.83 -10.24 2.16
C ASP A 74 -17.92 -11.48 2.30
N PRO A 75 -18.28 -12.46 3.14
CA PRO A 75 -17.49 -13.69 3.31
C PRO A 75 -17.30 -14.49 2.02
N ALA A 76 -18.26 -14.44 1.09
CA ALA A 76 -18.14 -15.14 -0.19
C ALA A 76 -17.11 -14.45 -1.09
N TYR A 77 -17.09 -13.12 -1.12
CA TYR A 77 -16.04 -12.37 -1.81
C TYR A 77 -14.65 -12.61 -1.16
N LYS A 78 -14.57 -12.59 0.17
CA LYS A 78 -13.32 -12.92 0.90
C LYS A 78 -12.78 -14.29 0.50
N ALA A 79 -13.63 -15.31 0.44
CA ALA A 79 -13.22 -16.65 0.04
C ALA A 79 -12.69 -16.68 -1.42
N ARG A 80 -13.29 -15.90 -2.33
CA ARG A 80 -12.78 -15.75 -3.70
C ARG A 80 -11.45 -14.99 -3.73
N LEU A 81 -11.33 -13.90 -2.99
CA LEU A 81 -10.12 -13.09 -2.89
C LEU A 81 -8.92 -13.91 -2.42
N LEU A 82 -9.09 -14.73 -1.38
CA LEU A 82 -8.02 -15.59 -0.84
C LEU A 82 -7.67 -16.76 -1.76
N ARG A 83 -8.60 -17.21 -2.63
CA ARG A 83 -8.35 -18.27 -3.59
C ARG A 83 -7.71 -17.78 -4.89
N ASP A 84 -8.19 -16.64 -5.41
CA ASP A 84 -7.74 -16.02 -6.66
C ASP A 84 -7.94 -14.50 -6.56
N ALA A 85 -6.91 -13.83 -6.04
CA ALA A 85 -6.98 -12.39 -5.83
C ALA A 85 -7.03 -11.62 -7.15
N THR A 86 -6.39 -12.14 -8.21
CA THR A 86 -6.42 -11.50 -9.54
C THR A 86 -7.85 -11.40 -10.05
N ALA A 87 -8.58 -12.50 -10.06
CA ALA A 87 -9.97 -12.53 -10.52
C ALA A 87 -10.90 -11.71 -9.61
N ALA A 88 -10.76 -11.82 -8.28
CA ALA A 88 -11.60 -11.11 -7.33
C ALA A 88 -11.41 -9.59 -7.37
N ILE A 89 -10.17 -9.11 -7.58
CA ILE A 89 -9.87 -7.69 -7.74
C ILE A 89 -10.42 -7.17 -9.08
N ALA A 90 -10.35 -7.99 -10.14
CA ALA A 90 -10.92 -7.67 -11.44
C ALA A 90 -12.45 -7.53 -11.41
N GLU A 91 -13.18 -8.28 -10.55
CA GLU A 91 -14.62 -8.11 -10.33
C GLU A 91 -14.99 -6.66 -9.94
N LEU A 92 -14.08 -5.95 -9.27
CA LEU A 92 -14.25 -4.55 -8.87
C LEU A 92 -13.72 -3.54 -9.89
N GLY A 93 -13.19 -4.00 -11.02
CA GLY A 93 -12.63 -3.14 -12.05
C GLY A 93 -11.23 -2.61 -11.77
N TYR A 94 -10.52 -3.14 -10.77
CA TYR A 94 -9.20 -2.62 -10.34
C TYR A 94 -8.02 -3.42 -10.91
N MET A 95 -8.03 -3.66 -12.21
CA MET A 95 -6.94 -4.33 -12.92
C MET A 95 -6.11 -3.35 -13.75
N GLY A 96 -4.89 -3.74 -14.10
CA GLY A 96 -4.00 -2.94 -14.92
C GLY A 96 -2.57 -3.50 -14.93
N ARG A 97 -1.68 -2.78 -15.59
CA ARG A 97 -0.25 -3.13 -15.62
C ARG A 97 0.30 -3.18 -14.19
N GLN A 98 1.24 -4.10 -13.95
CA GLN A 98 1.87 -4.38 -12.66
C GLN A 98 0.94 -5.03 -11.61
N GLY A 99 -0.13 -5.66 -12.06
CA GLY A 99 -1.03 -6.48 -11.27
C GLY A 99 -1.29 -7.85 -11.91
N GLU A 100 -0.30 -8.38 -12.64
CA GLU A 100 -0.44 -9.56 -13.50
C GLU A 100 -0.90 -10.80 -12.71
N HIS A 101 -0.29 -11.05 -11.56
CA HIS A 101 -0.73 -12.11 -10.64
C HIS A 101 -0.76 -11.58 -9.20
N MET A 102 -1.97 -11.43 -8.68
CA MET A 102 -2.20 -10.98 -7.32
C MET A 102 -2.48 -12.16 -6.41
N VAL A 103 -1.85 -12.15 -5.24
CA VAL A 103 -2.09 -13.11 -4.15
C VAL A 103 -2.51 -12.32 -2.91
N ALA A 104 -3.66 -12.65 -2.33
CA ALA A 104 -4.09 -12.10 -1.05
C ALA A 104 -3.66 -13.02 0.09
N VAL A 105 -3.08 -12.44 1.14
CA VAL A 105 -2.65 -13.14 2.35
C VAL A 105 -3.35 -12.52 3.56
N GLU A 106 -4.02 -13.33 4.36
CA GLU A 106 -4.85 -12.85 5.47
C GLU A 106 -4.08 -12.79 6.79
N ASN A 107 -4.16 -11.65 7.48
CA ASN A 107 -3.78 -11.54 8.88
C ASN A 107 -4.84 -12.19 9.76
N THR A 108 -4.38 -12.87 10.79
CA THR A 108 -5.20 -13.54 11.80
C THR A 108 -4.64 -13.25 13.19
N PRO A 109 -5.34 -13.57 14.29
CA PRO A 109 -4.79 -13.40 15.63
C PRO A 109 -3.46 -14.15 15.89
N ARG A 110 -3.06 -15.06 14.99
CA ARG A 110 -1.83 -15.86 15.11
C ARG A 110 -0.80 -15.58 14.02
N VAL A 111 -1.17 -14.88 12.96
CA VAL A 111 -0.31 -14.64 11.80
C VAL A 111 -0.40 -13.20 11.37
N HIS A 112 0.75 -12.55 11.31
CA HIS A 112 0.90 -11.22 10.70
C HIS A 112 1.75 -11.35 9.43
N ASN A 113 1.22 -10.89 8.32
CA ASN A 113 1.89 -10.93 7.02
C ASN A 113 2.57 -9.60 6.73
N LEU A 114 3.76 -9.65 6.20
CA LEU A 114 4.56 -8.50 5.78
C LEU A 114 5.00 -8.69 4.33
N VAL A 115 4.81 -7.68 3.49
CA VAL A 115 5.20 -7.73 2.08
C VAL A 115 6.48 -6.93 1.85
N VAL A 116 7.38 -7.52 1.07
CA VAL A 116 8.63 -6.89 0.63
C VAL A 116 8.88 -7.22 -0.84
N CYS A 117 9.76 -6.48 -1.50
CA CYS A 117 10.44 -6.93 -2.71
C CYS A 117 11.95 -6.79 -2.50
N THR A 118 12.65 -7.91 -2.33
CA THR A 118 14.09 -7.89 -2.04
C THR A 118 14.94 -7.45 -3.23
N LEU A 119 14.45 -7.65 -4.46
CA LEU A 119 15.19 -7.35 -5.69
C LEU A 119 15.03 -5.90 -6.16
N CYS A 120 13.82 -5.38 -6.10
CA CYS A 120 13.52 -4.07 -6.70
C CYS A 120 12.43 -3.31 -5.91
N SER A 121 11.23 -3.18 -6.48
CA SER A 121 10.11 -2.45 -5.87
C SER A 121 8.77 -2.97 -6.36
N CYS A 122 8.68 -4.29 -6.60
CA CYS A 122 7.45 -4.93 -7.05
C CYS A 122 6.32 -4.70 -6.06
N TYR A 123 5.25 -4.07 -6.51
CA TYR A 123 4.18 -3.52 -5.69
C TYR A 123 2.84 -3.66 -6.42
N PRO A 124 1.73 -3.90 -5.74
CA PRO A 124 0.43 -4.05 -6.39
C PRO A 124 -0.15 -2.68 -6.80
N VAL A 125 0.45 -2.06 -7.80
CA VAL A 125 0.17 -0.70 -8.26
C VAL A 125 -1.31 -0.42 -8.52
N PRO A 126 -2.10 -1.30 -9.18
CA PRO A 126 -3.51 -1.01 -9.47
C PRO A 126 -4.35 -0.72 -8.23
N ILE A 127 -3.99 -1.28 -7.09
CA ILE A 127 -4.76 -1.19 -5.85
C ILE A 127 -4.08 -0.41 -4.72
N LEU A 128 -2.76 -0.21 -4.78
CA LEU A 128 -2.02 0.53 -3.75
C LEU A 128 -1.32 1.79 -4.28
N GLY A 129 -1.37 2.04 -5.59
CA GLY A 129 -0.66 3.13 -6.22
C GLY A 129 0.84 2.89 -6.31
N LEU A 130 1.63 3.95 -6.46
CA LEU A 130 3.09 3.85 -6.53
C LEU A 130 3.67 3.46 -5.16
N PRO A 131 4.71 2.61 -5.16
CA PRO A 131 5.37 2.23 -3.91
C PRO A 131 6.01 3.44 -3.23
N PRO A 132 5.85 3.60 -1.92
CA PRO A 132 6.49 4.68 -1.17
C PRO A 132 8.01 4.55 -1.20
N VAL A 133 8.71 5.67 -0.98
CA VAL A 133 10.18 5.72 -1.05
C VAL A 133 10.83 4.71 -0.10
N TRP A 134 10.32 4.59 1.12
CA TRP A 134 10.85 3.68 2.12
C TRP A 134 10.73 2.20 1.71
N TYR A 135 9.64 1.80 1.00
CA TYR A 135 9.46 0.43 0.49
C TYR A 135 10.58 0.01 -0.48
N LYS A 136 11.11 0.97 -1.25
CA LYS A 136 12.20 0.77 -2.21
C LYS A 136 13.58 0.83 -1.56
N SER A 137 13.70 1.26 -0.31
CA SER A 137 14.98 1.45 0.35
C SER A 137 15.73 0.14 0.61
N ALA A 138 17.04 0.13 0.42
CA ALA A 138 17.87 -1.04 0.68
C ALA A 138 17.80 -1.52 2.15
N PRO A 139 17.77 -0.63 3.17
CA PRO A 139 17.57 -1.04 4.55
C PRO A 139 16.26 -1.80 4.78
N TYR A 140 15.12 -1.31 4.30
CA TYR A 140 13.86 -2.02 4.41
C TYR A 140 13.92 -3.39 3.75
N ARG A 141 14.31 -3.45 2.48
CA ARG A 141 14.35 -4.67 1.69
C ARG A 141 15.23 -5.76 2.32
N SER A 142 16.37 -5.41 2.89
CA SER A 142 17.28 -6.37 3.51
C SER A 142 16.85 -6.79 4.91
N ARG A 143 16.26 -5.86 5.69
CA ARG A 143 15.90 -6.11 7.08
C ARG A 143 14.55 -6.80 7.23
N ALA A 144 13.58 -6.51 6.37
CA ALA A 144 12.26 -7.12 6.41
C ALA A 144 12.30 -8.64 6.38
N VAL A 145 13.27 -9.26 5.66
CA VAL A 145 13.42 -10.72 5.61
C VAL A 145 14.26 -11.30 6.75
N ARG A 146 15.16 -10.52 7.34
CA ARG A 146 16.08 -11.02 8.39
C ARG A 146 15.57 -10.78 9.80
N GLU A 147 14.92 -9.64 10.01
CA GLU A 147 14.48 -9.14 11.32
C GLU A 147 13.12 -8.43 11.22
N PRO A 148 12.07 -9.08 10.68
CA PRO A 148 10.79 -8.43 10.40
C PRO A 148 10.14 -7.82 11.64
N ARG A 149 10.27 -8.45 12.81
CA ARG A 149 9.71 -7.91 14.06
C ARG A 149 10.37 -6.59 14.47
N SER A 150 11.69 -6.46 14.31
CA SER A 150 12.39 -5.22 14.60
C SER A 150 11.95 -4.10 13.66
N VAL A 151 11.77 -4.41 12.37
CA VAL A 151 11.25 -3.46 11.38
C VAL A 151 9.84 -3.00 11.74
N LEU A 152 8.95 -3.90 12.16
CA LEU A 152 7.59 -3.59 12.59
C LEU A 152 7.59 -2.73 13.86
N GLN A 153 8.44 -3.04 14.85
CA GLN A 153 8.56 -2.26 16.08
C GLN A 153 9.02 -0.82 15.83
N GLU A 154 9.91 -0.59 14.88
CA GLU A 154 10.39 0.75 14.50
C GLU A 154 9.28 1.66 13.96
N VAL A 155 8.23 1.07 13.37
CA VAL A 155 7.05 1.80 12.88
C VAL A 155 5.86 1.75 13.85
N GLY A 156 6.10 1.27 15.08
CA GLY A 156 5.10 1.26 16.14
C GLY A 156 4.17 0.03 16.14
N VAL A 157 4.45 -0.99 15.32
CA VAL A 157 3.71 -2.26 15.31
C VAL A 157 4.38 -3.25 16.27
N THR A 158 3.80 -3.43 17.44
CA THR A 158 4.25 -4.41 18.43
C THR A 158 3.30 -5.61 18.41
N LEU A 159 3.83 -6.78 18.09
CA LEU A 159 3.08 -8.04 18.03
C LEU A 159 3.47 -8.93 19.22
N PRO A 160 2.51 -9.66 19.83
CA PRO A 160 2.80 -10.70 20.81
C PRO A 160 3.79 -11.75 20.25
N GLU A 161 4.57 -12.38 21.14
CA GLU A 161 5.60 -13.35 20.70
C GLU A 161 5.01 -14.57 19.99
N GLU A 162 3.81 -14.98 20.38
CA GLU A 162 3.07 -16.10 19.79
C GLU A 162 2.53 -15.84 18.39
N VAL A 163 2.50 -14.58 17.93
CA VAL A 163 2.08 -14.24 16.58
C VAL A 163 3.20 -14.51 15.60
N GLU A 164 2.99 -15.40 14.65
CA GLU A 164 3.94 -15.68 13.57
C GLU A 164 4.01 -14.49 12.61
N VAL A 165 5.21 -14.00 12.29
CA VAL A 165 5.40 -13.01 11.23
C VAL A 165 5.85 -13.71 9.95
N ARG A 166 5.02 -13.67 8.91
CA ARG A 166 5.31 -14.23 7.58
C ARG A 166 5.69 -13.13 6.62
N VAL A 167 6.85 -13.27 5.99
CA VAL A 167 7.35 -12.31 5.01
C VAL A 167 7.14 -12.86 3.61
N TRP A 168 6.50 -12.06 2.76
CA TRP A 168 6.18 -12.39 1.37
C TRP A 168 7.01 -11.52 0.45
N ASP A 169 7.85 -12.15 -0.35
CA ASP A 169 8.74 -11.47 -1.31
C ASP A 169 8.06 -11.37 -2.67
N SER A 170 7.63 -10.17 -3.04
CA SER A 170 7.04 -9.90 -4.35
C SER A 170 8.08 -10.03 -5.46
N THR A 171 7.66 -10.57 -6.59
CA THR A 171 8.50 -10.75 -7.78
C THR A 171 7.97 -9.94 -8.96
N ALA A 172 8.64 -10.03 -10.11
CA ALA A 172 8.13 -9.44 -11.36
C ALA A 172 6.76 -10.00 -11.76
N GLU A 173 6.42 -11.21 -11.35
CA GLU A 173 5.21 -11.93 -11.76
C GLU A 173 4.13 -11.91 -10.69
N VAL A 174 4.53 -11.94 -9.41
CA VAL A 174 3.59 -12.07 -8.28
C VAL A 174 3.63 -10.83 -7.39
N ARG A 175 2.46 -10.31 -7.06
CA ARG A 175 2.26 -9.20 -6.12
C ARG A 175 1.38 -9.67 -4.96
N TYR A 176 1.73 -9.26 -3.76
CA TYR A 176 0.97 -9.62 -2.56
C TYR A 176 0.16 -8.44 -2.05
N LEU A 177 -1.08 -8.73 -1.64
CA LEU A 177 -1.95 -7.87 -0.87
C LEU A 177 -2.16 -8.50 0.50
N VAL A 178 -1.85 -7.79 1.56
CA VAL A 178 -2.26 -8.20 2.91
C VAL A 178 -3.73 -7.82 3.10
N LEU A 179 -4.55 -8.80 3.44
CA LEU A 179 -5.89 -8.57 3.99
C LEU A 179 -5.72 -8.42 5.52
N PRO A 180 -5.78 -7.19 6.05
CA PRO A 180 -5.60 -6.96 7.48
C PRO A 180 -6.77 -7.57 8.27
N GLU A 181 -6.52 -7.87 9.54
CA GLU A 181 -7.59 -8.30 10.45
C GLU A 181 -8.63 -7.19 10.62
N ARG A 182 -9.92 -7.55 10.58
CA ARG A 182 -11.01 -6.61 10.78
C ARG A 182 -11.02 -6.15 12.23
N PRO A 183 -10.98 -4.83 12.51
CA PRO A 183 -10.95 -4.33 13.87
C PRO A 183 -12.24 -4.66 14.64
N VAL A 184 -12.08 -4.91 15.93
CA VAL A 184 -13.21 -5.08 16.85
C VAL A 184 -14.03 -3.78 16.92
N GLY A 185 -15.35 -3.91 17.05
CA GLY A 185 -16.26 -2.76 17.13
C GLY A 185 -16.69 -2.17 15.80
N THR A 186 -16.42 -2.86 14.69
CA THR A 186 -16.81 -2.44 13.33
C THR A 186 -18.11 -3.10 12.85
N ASP A 187 -18.83 -3.79 13.74
CA ASP A 187 -20.12 -4.41 13.39
C ASP A 187 -21.15 -3.35 13.00
N GLY A 188 -21.86 -3.59 11.90
CA GLY A 188 -22.85 -2.67 11.33
C GLY A 188 -22.28 -1.46 10.59
N MET A 189 -20.96 -1.34 10.42
CA MET A 189 -20.36 -0.31 9.57
C MET A 189 -20.58 -0.65 8.08
N THR A 190 -20.82 0.39 7.26
CA THR A 190 -20.90 0.25 5.80
C THR A 190 -19.52 -0.04 5.20
N GLU A 191 -19.49 -0.50 3.92
CA GLU A 191 -18.22 -0.72 3.21
C GLU A 191 -17.38 0.56 3.13
N GLU A 192 -18.00 1.74 2.95
CA GLU A 192 -17.30 3.02 2.91
C GLU A 192 -16.67 3.37 4.27
N GLN A 193 -17.40 3.12 5.35
CA GLN A 193 -16.87 3.33 6.71
C GLN A 193 -15.73 2.37 7.03
N LEU A 194 -15.84 1.10 6.61
CA LEU A 194 -14.77 0.11 6.76
C LEU A 194 -13.54 0.48 5.91
N ALA A 195 -13.75 0.91 4.65
CA ALA A 195 -12.67 1.35 3.78
C ALA A 195 -11.88 2.54 4.35
N ALA A 196 -12.56 3.45 5.06
CA ALA A 196 -11.92 4.60 5.70
C ALA A 196 -10.97 4.24 6.86
N LEU A 197 -11.08 3.04 7.43
CA LEU A 197 -10.18 2.53 8.47
C LEU A 197 -8.87 1.97 7.89
N VAL A 198 -8.90 1.51 6.65
CA VAL A 198 -7.79 0.81 6.01
C VAL A 198 -6.78 1.81 5.49
N THR A 199 -5.50 1.58 5.75
CA THR A 199 -4.41 2.38 5.22
C THR A 199 -3.59 1.59 4.19
N ARG A 200 -2.84 2.30 3.33
CA ARG A 200 -1.90 1.66 2.40
C ARG A 200 -0.93 0.75 3.14
N ASP A 201 -0.41 1.22 4.27
CA ASP A 201 0.61 0.50 5.03
C ASP A 201 0.05 -0.76 5.71
N SER A 202 -1.25 -0.77 6.10
CA SER A 202 -1.90 -1.98 6.61
C SER A 202 -2.07 -3.06 5.53
N MET A 203 -2.20 -2.65 4.25
CA MET A 203 -2.35 -3.56 3.12
C MET A 203 -1.04 -4.20 2.64
N ILE A 204 0.09 -3.81 3.23
CA ILE A 204 1.40 -4.45 3.04
C ILE A 204 1.98 -4.97 4.37
N GLY A 205 1.23 -4.86 5.46
CA GLY A 205 1.59 -5.38 6.76
C GLY A 205 2.48 -4.47 7.62
N MET A 206 2.70 -3.22 7.22
CA MET A 206 3.52 -2.24 7.97
C MET A 206 2.71 -1.41 8.99
N ALA A 207 1.41 -1.64 9.08
CA ALA A 207 0.54 -1.05 10.09
C ALA A 207 -0.58 -2.01 10.48
N LEU A 208 -1.08 -1.87 11.70
CA LEU A 208 -2.35 -2.46 12.11
C LEU A 208 -3.49 -1.51 11.77
N VAL A 209 -4.68 -2.05 11.50
CA VAL A 209 -5.86 -1.22 11.35
C VAL A 209 -6.38 -0.85 12.74
N ALA A 210 -6.47 0.45 13.00
CA ALA A 210 -6.96 0.93 14.28
C ALA A 210 -8.47 0.66 14.43
N ALA A 211 -8.88 0.31 15.65
CA ALA A 211 -10.31 0.25 15.97
C ALA A 211 -10.93 1.66 15.83
N PRO A 212 -12.20 1.76 15.39
CA PRO A 212 -12.88 3.05 15.32
C PRO A 212 -12.90 3.72 16.71
N GLY A 213 -12.57 5.02 16.74
CA GLY A 213 -12.62 5.79 17.98
C GLY A 213 -14.04 5.82 18.58
N PRO A 214 -14.17 6.08 19.89
CA PRO A 214 -15.47 6.23 20.53
C PRO A 214 -16.22 7.41 19.88
N GLY A 215 -17.21 7.13 19.04
CA GLY A 215 -18.01 8.14 18.32
C GLY A 215 -18.16 7.92 16.82
N ALA A 216 -17.48 6.94 16.22
CA ALA A 216 -17.57 6.64 14.78
C ALA A 216 -18.87 5.90 14.38
N LYS A 217 -19.79 5.67 15.31
CA LYS A 217 -21.12 5.11 15.05
C LYS A 217 -22.10 6.25 14.75
N ARG A 218 -22.19 6.67 13.50
CA ARG A 218 -23.42 7.30 12.95
C ARG A 218 -23.49 7.10 11.45
#